data_3bf9bdcb741682075ada7b5c03b3a800
#
_entry.id   3bf9bdcb741682075ada7b5c03b3a800
#
_cell.length_a   1.000
_cell.length_b   1.000
_cell.length_c   1.000
_cell.angle_alpha   90.00
_cell.angle_beta   90.00
_cell.angle_gamma   90.00
#
_symmetry.space_group_name_H-M   'P 1'
#
loop_
_entity.id
_entity.type
_entity.pdbx_description
1 polymer ?
#
loop_
_entity_poly.entity_id
_entity_poly.type
_entity_poly.pdbx_seq_one_letter_code
_entity_poly.pdbx_strand_id
1 'polypeptide(L)'
;SDAGLVISCMHETFDFSHDTDLGRAQQMLDTAASQQVSRVLFVAGALETAEAAELAACSSTYEATSTFMAENKSIQNMVHALSSLAEYAALRGVSITLEDFDGFLQPFARTYPLLWFMEHVPGLRYTLDIGNFAFSDEDVSYAAWLLKDYIVHVHCKDRAESPLVHGRFCRGLGQTPAGTGYLPMAKLLTDLEACDYDGYLAIEHFDAPDQLSFIEQSAVFLRQWVSE
;
A
#
# COMPACT_ATOMS: atom_id res chain seq x y z
N SER A 1 -25.83 0.94 -3.00
CA SER A 1 -26.50 0.38 -1.81
C SER A 1 -27.61 1.30 -1.37
N ASP A 2 -28.60 0.77 -0.64
CA ASP A 2 -29.73 1.56 -0.12
C ASP A 2 -29.30 2.66 0.86
N ALA A 3 -28.09 2.57 1.38
CA ALA A 3 -27.50 3.56 2.28
C ALA A 3 -26.71 4.67 1.54
N GLY A 4 -26.66 4.66 0.22
CA GLY A 4 -25.87 5.63 -0.57
C GLY A 4 -24.35 5.47 -0.43
N LEU A 5 -23.87 4.33 0.13
CA LEU A 5 -22.45 4.04 0.28
C LEU A 5 -21.89 3.42 -1.01
N VAL A 6 -20.63 3.74 -1.31
CA VAL A 6 -19.84 3.13 -2.37
C VAL A 6 -18.68 2.36 -1.78
N ILE A 7 -18.25 1.28 -2.46
CA ILE A 7 -17.05 0.54 -2.08
C ILE A 7 -15.89 1.19 -2.82
N SER A 8 -14.95 1.77 -2.09
CA SER A 8 -13.78 2.47 -2.67
C SER A 8 -12.71 1.53 -3.21
N CYS A 9 -12.51 0.39 -2.54
CA CYS A 9 -11.53 -0.63 -2.89
C CYS A 9 -11.96 -1.98 -2.30
N MET A 10 -11.66 -3.07 -2.97
CA MET A 10 -11.69 -4.42 -2.41
C MET A 10 -10.26 -4.89 -2.14
N HIS A 11 -10.08 -5.73 -1.14
CA HIS A 11 -8.77 -6.19 -0.71
C HIS A 11 -8.76 -7.69 -0.45
N GLU A 12 -7.67 -8.38 -0.84
CA GLU A 12 -7.47 -9.80 -0.57
C GLU A 12 -5.99 -10.18 -0.59
N THR A 13 -5.63 -11.20 0.19
CA THR A 13 -4.28 -11.75 0.26
C THR A 13 -4.14 -13.01 -0.60
N PHE A 14 -3.07 -13.06 -1.37
CA PHE A 14 -2.69 -14.18 -2.23
C PHE A 14 -1.21 -14.54 -2.00
N ASP A 15 -0.82 -15.73 -2.39
CA ASP A 15 0.59 -16.14 -2.40
C ASP A 15 1.04 -16.42 -3.85
N PHE A 16 1.17 -15.37 -4.64
CA PHE A 16 1.65 -15.48 -6.02
C PHE A 16 3.15 -15.81 -6.12
N SER A 17 3.88 -15.86 -5.01
CA SER A 17 5.26 -16.35 -5.00
C SER A 17 5.34 -17.85 -5.31
N HIS A 18 4.31 -18.61 -4.93
CA HIS A 18 4.23 -20.07 -5.07
C HIS A 18 3.00 -20.54 -5.84
N ASP A 19 1.87 -19.87 -5.68
CA ASP A 19 0.61 -20.27 -6.30
C ASP A 19 0.49 -19.72 -7.74
N THR A 20 0.27 -20.60 -8.68
CA THR A 20 0.05 -20.27 -10.09
C THR A 20 -1.43 -20.27 -10.49
N ASP A 21 -2.34 -20.67 -9.60
CA ASP A 21 -3.77 -20.64 -9.85
C ASP A 21 -4.34 -19.23 -9.59
N LEU A 22 -4.63 -18.52 -10.65
CA LEU A 22 -5.21 -17.17 -10.61
C LEU A 22 -6.75 -17.15 -10.52
N GLY A 23 -7.41 -18.31 -10.51
CA GLY A 23 -8.87 -18.40 -10.59
C GLY A 23 -9.60 -17.63 -9.49
N ARG A 24 -9.12 -17.71 -8.24
CA ARG A 24 -9.71 -16.96 -7.12
C ARG A 24 -9.52 -15.44 -7.27
N ALA A 25 -8.35 -15.00 -7.72
CA ALA A 25 -8.06 -13.59 -7.96
C ALA A 25 -8.91 -13.04 -9.12
N GLN A 26 -9.07 -13.79 -10.22
CA GLN A 26 -9.95 -13.44 -11.32
C GLN A 26 -11.41 -13.33 -10.87
N GLN A 27 -11.88 -14.26 -10.04
CA GLN A 27 -13.23 -14.24 -9.47
C GLN A 27 -13.48 -12.98 -8.61
N MET A 28 -12.47 -12.53 -7.87
CA MET A 28 -12.52 -11.29 -7.13
C MET A 28 -12.62 -10.08 -8.05
N LEU A 29 -11.87 -10.05 -9.15
CA LEU A 29 -11.95 -8.99 -10.15
C LEU A 29 -13.30 -8.95 -10.86
N ASP A 30 -13.90 -10.11 -11.18
CA ASP A 30 -15.26 -10.21 -11.72
C ASP A 30 -16.30 -9.68 -10.72
N THR A 31 -16.11 -9.99 -9.44
CA THR A 31 -16.98 -9.48 -8.37
C THR A 31 -16.86 -7.97 -8.25
N ALA A 32 -15.63 -7.42 -8.23
CA ALA A 32 -15.38 -5.99 -8.18
C ALA A 32 -16.08 -5.27 -9.35
N ALA A 33 -15.89 -5.76 -10.57
CA ALA A 33 -16.55 -5.21 -11.76
C ALA A 33 -18.08 -5.24 -11.66
N SER A 34 -18.66 -6.35 -11.20
CA SER A 34 -20.10 -6.50 -11.03
C SER A 34 -20.69 -5.54 -9.99
N GLN A 35 -19.90 -5.17 -8.98
CA GLN A 35 -20.27 -4.22 -7.93
C GLN A 35 -19.82 -2.78 -8.23
N GLN A 36 -19.32 -2.52 -9.43
CA GLN A 36 -18.82 -1.21 -9.87
C GLN A 36 -17.67 -0.68 -8.99
N VAL A 37 -16.88 -1.59 -8.41
CA VAL A 37 -15.66 -1.26 -7.66
C VAL A 37 -14.50 -1.17 -8.64
N SER A 38 -13.90 0.00 -8.74
CA SER A 38 -12.86 0.28 -9.74
C SER A 38 -11.45 -0.13 -9.31
N ARG A 39 -11.24 -0.55 -8.05
CA ARG A 39 -9.92 -0.86 -7.50
C ARG A 39 -9.95 -2.14 -6.68
N VAL A 40 -8.92 -2.96 -6.86
CA VAL A 40 -8.68 -4.15 -6.03
C VAL A 40 -7.22 -4.14 -5.58
N LEU A 41 -7.01 -4.16 -4.28
CA LEU A 41 -5.70 -4.26 -3.67
C LEU A 41 -5.35 -5.74 -3.45
N PHE A 42 -4.21 -6.15 -3.97
CA PHE A 42 -3.65 -7.47 -3.72
C PHE A 42 -2.43 -7.39 -2.79
N VAL A 43 -2.46 -8.16 -1.70
CA VAL A 43 -1.23 -8.54 -1.01
C VAL A 43 -0.69 -9.75 -1.75
N ALA A 44 0.35 -9.55 -2.56
CA ALA A 44 0.69 -10.47 -3.66
C ALA A 44 1.57 -11.66 -3.25
N GLY A 45 1.92 -11.81 -1.98
CA GLY A 45 2.74 -12.90 -1.46
C GLY A 45 3.89 -12.42 -0.59
N ALA A 46 4.72 -13.37 -0.18
CA ALA A 46 5.87 -13.13 0.68
C ALA A 46 7.10 -13.89 0.15
N LEU A 47 8.26 -13.42 0.56
CA LEU A 47 9.55 -14.08 0.34
C LEU A 47 9.87 -15.02 1.50
N GLU A 48 10.73 -15.98 1.28
CA GLU A 48 11.35 -16.71 2.36
C GLU A 48 12.26 -15.77 3.20
N THR A 49 12.44 -16.10 4.47
CA THR A 49 13.20 -15.24 5.41
C THR A 49 14.60 -14.87 4.90
N ALA A 50 15.29 -15.81 4.24
CA ALA A 50 16.62 -15.55 3.69
C ALA A 50 16.56 -14.58 2.50
N GLU A 51 15.62 -14.75 1.59
CA GLU A 51 15.40 -13.88 0.43
C GLU A 51 15.02 -12.46 0.88
N ALA A 52 14.14 -12.35 1.87
CA ALA A 52 13.74 -11.06 2.44
C ALA A 52 14.92 -10.32 3.09
N ALA A 53 15.82 -11.05 3.77
CA ALA A 53 17.04 -10.48 4.33
C ALA A 53 18.02 -9.99 3.26
N GLU A 54 18.19 -10.73 2.16
CA GLU A 54 19.00 -10.32 1.02
C GLU A 54 18.43 -9.09 0.34
N LEU A 55 17.11 -9.06 0.09
CA LEU A 55 16.44 -7.89 -0.46
C LEU A 55 16.63 -6.66 0.43
N ALA A 56 16.42 -6.79 1.73
CA ALA A 56 16.61 -5.69 2.68
C ALA A 56 18.04 -5.15 2.64
N ALA A 57 19.05 -6.02 2.49
CA ALA A 57 20.46 -5.63 2.42
C ALA A 57 20.81 -4.87 1.13
N CYS A 58 20.12 -5.12 0.02
CA CYS A 58 20.36 -4.44 -1.26
C CYS A 58 19.39 -3.29 -1.57
N SER A 59 18.37 -3.06 -0.74
CA SER A 59 17.32 -2.07 -0.99
C SER A 59 17.74 -0.60 -0.77
N SER A 60 19.01 -0.32 -0.51
CA SER A 60 19.52 1.06 -0.34
C SER A 60 19.71 1.81 -1.66
N THR A 61 19.75 1.12 -2.80
CA THR A 61 19.85 1.70 -4.14
C THR A 61 18.94 0.97 -5.11
N TYR A 62 18.42 1.70 -6.10
CA TYR A 62 17.57 1.09 -7.12
C TYR A 62 18.32 0.04 -7.96
N GLU A 63 19.58 0.28 -8.31
CA GLU A 63 20.40 -0.63 -9.13
C GLU A 63 20.59 -2.00 -8.45
N ALA A 64 21.00 -2.00 -7.16
CA ALA A 64 21.19 -3.24 -6.40
C ALA A 64 19.84 -3.97 -6.19
N THR A 65 18.79 -3.23 -5.88
CA THR A 65 17.42 -3.76 -5.79
C THR A 65 17.00 -4.43 -7.11
N SER A 66 17.15 -3.74 -8.23
CA SER A 66 16.73 -4.23 -9.56
C SER A 66 17.43 -5.52 -9.93
N THR A 67 18.71 -5.67 -9.61
CA THR A 67 19.46 -6.90 -9.85
C THR A 67 18.85 -8.08 -9.09
N PHE A 68 18.60 -7.91 -7.79
CA PHE A 68 17.98 -8.96 -6.96
C PHE A 68 16.57 -9.29 -7.43
N MET A 69 15.74 -8.27 -7.68
CA MET A 69 14.34 -8.44 -8.10
C MET A 69 14.24 -9.21 -9.43
N ALA A 70 15.13 -8.92 -10.37
CA ALA A 70 15.15 -9.58 -11.68
C ALA A 70 15.54 -11.07 -11.61
N GLU A 71 16.37 -11.46 -10.64
CA GLU A 71 16.89 -12.83 -10.51
C GLU A 71 16.08 -13.70 -9.54
N ASN A 72 15.34 -13.11 -8.61
CA ASN A 72 14.59 -13.85 -7.60
C ASN A 72 13.32 -14.48 -8.18
N LYS A 73 13.22 -15.82 -8.06
CA LYS A 73 12.14 -16.59 -8.67
C LYS A 73 10.76 -16.30 -8.05
N SER A 74 10.67 -16.12 -6.75
CA SER A 74 9.42 -15.79 -6.05
C SER A 74 8.86 -14.48 -6.56
N ILE A 75 9.72 -13.48 -6.74
CA ILE A 75 9.35 -12.17 -7.31
C ILE A 75 8.92 -12.29 -8.77
N GLN A 76 9.64 -13.06 -9.58
CA GLN A 76 9.26 -13.27 -10.99
C GLN A 76 7.90 -13.98 -11.13
N ASN A 77 7.58 -14.89 -10.23
CA ASN A 77 6.25 -15.51 -10.18
C ASN A 77 5.17 -14.45 -9.85
N MET A 78 5.41 -13.58 -8.86
CA MET A 78 4.49 -12.47 -8.54
C MET A 78 4.30 -11.52 -9.74
N VAL A 79 5.38 -11.14 -10.43
CA VAL A 79 5.31 -10.29 -11.63
C VAL A 79 4.47 -10.93 -12.73
N HIS A 80 4.66 -12.21 -12.98
CA HIS A 80 3.88 -12.95 -13.99
C HIS A 80 2.39 -12.99 -13.63
N ALA A 81 2.07 -13.31 -12.38
CA ALA A 81 0.70 -13.35 -11.88
C ALA A 81 0.04 -11.96 -11.96
N LEU A 82 0.70 -10.94 -11.43
CA LEU A 82 0.20 -9.56 -11.42
C LEU A 82 0.02 -9.00 -12.83
N SER A 83 0.94 -9.29 -13.77
CA SER A 83 0.80 -8.85 -15.16
C SER A 83 -0.43 -9.47 -15.82
N SER A 84 -0.63 -10.77 -15.65
CA SER A 84 -1.82 -11.47 -16.17
C SER A 84 -3.12 -10.94 -15.56
N LEU A 85 -3.10 -10.63 -14.25
CA LEU A 85 -4.26 -10.09 -13.54
C LEU A 85 -4.52 -8.62 -13.89
N ALA A 86 -3.48 -7.82 -14.16
CA ALA A 86 -3.64 -6.44 -14.60
C ALA A 86 -4.33 -6.36 -15.98
N GLU A 87 -3.92 -7.21 -16.92
CA GLU A 87 -4.59 -7.32 -18.22
C GLU A 87 -6.06 -7.78 -18.07
N TYR A 88 -6.29 -8.79 -17.22
CA TYR A 88 -7.63 -9.31 -16.96
C TYR A 88 -8.54 -8.25 -16.33
N ALA A 89 -8.03 -7.47 -15.38
CA ALA A 89 -8.72 -6.38 -14.69
C ALA A 89 -9.05 -5.22 -15.63
N ALA A 90 -8.09 -4.82 -16.48
CA ALA A 90 -8.27 -3.71 -17.43
C ALA A 90 -9.46 -3.94 -18.38
N LEU A 91 -9.68 -5.17 -18.85
CA LEU A 91 -10.84 -5.54 -19.67
C LEU A 91 -12.20 -5.39 -18.95
N ARG A 92 -12.19 -5.19 -17.64
CA ARG A 92 -13.35 -5.06 -16.74
C ARG A 92 -13.52 -3.66 -16.17
N GLY A 93 -12.64 -2.74 -16.54
CA GLY A 93 -12.61 -1.39 -15.97
C GLY A 93 -12.16 -1.36 -14.50
N VAL A 94 -11.41 -2.38 -14.07
CA VAL A 94 -10.86 -2.50 -12.72
C VAL A 94 -9.35 -2.30 -12.78
N SER A 95 -8.78 -1.59 -11.82
CA SER A 95 -7.33 -1.49 -11.61
C SER A 95 -6.91 -2.37 -10.45
N ILE A 96 -5.80 -3.09 -10.59
CA ILE A 96 -5.16 -3.75 -9.46
C ILE A 96 -4.11 -2.85 -8.83
N THR A 97 -3.97 -2.92 -7.52
CA THR A 97 -2.97 -2.16 -6.76
C THR A 97 -2.13 -3.06 -5.88
N LEU A 98 -0.87 -2.68 -5.66
CA LEU A 98 -0.09 -3.10 -4.50
C LEU A 98 -0.05 -1.95 -3.50
N GLU A 99 0.15 -2.31 -2.24
CA GLU A 99 0.36 -1.39 -1.13
C GLU A 99 1.79 -1.55 -0.61
N ASP A 100 2.41 -0.49 -0.12
CA ASP A 100 3.58 -0.61 0.74
C ASP A 100 3.16 -1.28 2.06
N PHE A 101 3.78 -2.40 2.39
CA PHE A 101 3.28 -3.31 3.42
C PHE A 101 4.11 -3.24 4.71
N ASP A 102 3.45 -3.37 5.86
CA ASP A 102 4.09 -3.39 7.18
C ASP A 102 4.59 -4.79 7.57
N GLY A 103 5.36 -5.41 6.67
CA GLY A 103 5.89 -6.76 6.85
C GLY A 103 7.31 -6.93 6.32
N PHE A 104 8.13 -7.67 7.06
CA PHE A 104 9.51 -7.94 6.65
C PHE A 104 9.63 -8.85 5.42
N LEU A 105 8.68 -9.77 5.26
CA LEU A 105 8.72 -10.78 4.20
C LEU A 105 8.14 -10.29 2.86
N GLN A 106 7.38 -9.22 2.86
CA GLN A 106 6.79 -8.69 1.65
C GLN A 106 7.81 -7.88 0.84
N PRO A 107 8.07 -8.24 -0.44
CA PRO A 107 9.07 -7.53 -1.24
C PRO A 107 8.68 -6.07 -1.53
N PHE A 108 7.40 -5.72 -1.43
CA PHE A 108 6.88 -4.37 -1.66
C PHE A 108 6.81 -3.51 -0.38
N ALA A 109 7.42 -3.95 0.74
CA ALA A 109 7.49 -3.18 1.99
C ALA A 109 8.53 -2.04 1.97
N ARG A 110 9.23 -1.83 0.86
CA ARG A 110 10.28 -0.82 0.68
C ARG A 110 10.13 -0.07 -0.62
N THR A 111 10.63 1.16 -0.64
CA THR A 111 10.46 2.11 -1.76
C THR A 111 10.96 1.57 -3.10
N TYR A 112 12.22 1.13 -3.19
CA TYR A 112 12.78 0.70 -4.47
C TYR A 112 12.22 -0.64 -4.98
N PRO A 113 12.01 -1.66 -4.15
CA PRO A 113 11.30 -2.85 -4.58
C PRO A 113 9.88 -2.57 -5.08
N LEU A 114 9.14 -1.70 -4.40
CA LEU A 114 7.80 -1.30 -4.83
C LEU A 114 7.83 -0.55 -6.17
N LEU A 115 8.75 0.42 -6.33
CA LEU A 115 8.96 1.09 -7.62
C LEU A 115 9.27 0.09 -8.73
N TRP A 116 10.10 -0.89 -8.44
CA TRP A 116 10.45 -1.92 -9.42
C TRP A 116 9.22 -2.72 -9.90
N PHE A 117 8.30 -3.09 -8.98
CA PHE A 117 7.03 -3.70 -9.39
C PHE A 117 6.20 -2.79 -10.29
N MET A 118 6.11 -1.49 -9.96
CA MET A 118 5.35 -0.52 -10.77
C MET A 118 5.91 -0.41 -12.20
N GLU A 119 7.21 -0.52 -12.36
CA GLU A 119 7.87 -0.42 -13.66
C GLU A 119 7.84 -1.73 -14.47
N HIS A 120 7.74 -2.90 -13.80
CA HIS A 120 7.82 -4.21 -14.44
C HIS A 120 6.47 -4.93 -14.58
N VAL A 121 5.41 -4.39 -14.01
CA VAL A 121 4.03 -4.91 -14.16
C VAL A 121 3.17 -3.85 -14.85
N PRO A 122 3.00 -3.93 -16.18
CA PRO A 122 2.19 -2.96 -16.91
C PRO A 122 0.76 -2.87 -16.39
N GLY A 123 0.29 -1.66 -16.12
CA GLY A 123 -1.06 -1.41 -15.62
C GLY A 123 -1.23 -1.58 -14.10
N LEU A 124 -0.22 -2.01 -13.38
CA LEU A 124 -0.23 -2.02 -11.92
C LEU A 124 -0.29 -0.59 -11.38
N ARG A 125 -1.07 -0.40 -10.32
CA ARG A 125 -1.22 0.89 -9.63
C ARG A 125 -0.82 0.75 -8.16
N TYR A 126 -0.75 1.88 -7.47
CA TYR A 126 -0.28 1.95 -6.10
C TYR A 126 -1.37 2.44 -5.14
N THR A 127 -1.53 1.72 -4.03
CA THR A 127 -2.22 2.18 -2.84
C THR A 127 -1.15 2.65 -1.85
N LEU A 128 -1.05 3.94 -1.64
CA LEU A 128 -0.13 4.53 -0.66
C LEU A 128 -0.70 4.34 0.75
N ASP A 129 -0.04 3.57 1.60
CA ASP A 129 -0.29 3.60 3.05
C ASP A 129 0.72 4.55 3.72
N ILE A 130 0.22 5.61 4.33
CA ILE A 130 1.09 6.63 4.93
C ILE A 130 1.86 6.08 6.14
N GLY A 131 1.35 5.04 6.79
CA GLY A 131 1.91 4.48 8.03
C GLY A 131 2.83 3.27 7.88
N ASN A 132 2.80 2.58 6.74
CA ASN A 132 3.48 1.29 6.62
C ASN A 132 5.00 1.41 6.42
N PHE A 133 5.49 2.43 5.73
CA PHE A 133 6.93 2.66 5.57
C PHE A 133 7.67 2.89 6.90
N ALA A 134 6.95 3.29 7.97
CA ALA A 134 7.53 3.37 9.31
C ALA A 134 8.07 2.02 9.80
N PHE A 135 7.49 0.90 9.34
CA PHE A 135 7.95 -0.45 9.68
C PHE A 135 9.34 -0.78 9.10
N SER A 136 9.64 -0.26 7.92
CA SER A 136 10.91 -0.45 7.22
C SER A 136 11.91 0.70 7.46
N ASP A 137 11.57 1.67 8.32
CA ASP A 137 12.35 2.89 8.60
C ASP A 137 12.66 3.69 7.32
N GLU A 138 11.69 3.76 6.42
CA GLU A 138 11.80 4.50 5.17
C GLU A 138 11.05 5.84 5.22
N ASP A 139 11.47 6.80 4.39
CA ASP A 139 10.83 8.11 4.29
C ASP A 139 9.61 8.03 3.36
N VAL A 140 8.42 8.02 3.95
CA VAL A 140 7.16 7.99 3.20
C VAL A 140 7.00 9.20 2.27
N SER A 141 7.57 10.38 2.61
CA SER A 141 7.50 11.55 1.73
C SER A 141 8.32 11.36 0.46
N TYR A 142 9.49 10.75 0.59
CA TYR A 142 10.32 10.41 -0.57
C TYR A 142 9.66 9.31 -1.43
N ALA A 143 9.13 8.27 -0.80
CA ALA A 143 8.43 7.20 -1.50
C ALA A 143 7.18 7.71 -2.24
N ALA A 144 6.35 8.51 -1.60
CA ALA A 144 5.17 9.10 -2.21
C ALA A 144 5.53 10.00 -3.40
N TRP A 145 6.59 10.82 -3.28
CA TRP A 145 7.08 11.64 -4.39
C TRP A 145 7.56 10.79 -5.58
N LEU A 146 8.31 9.72 -5.30
CA LEU A 146 8.87 8.84 -6.34
C LEU A 146 7.77 8.04 -7.07
N LEU A 147 6.76 7.62 -6.34
CA LEU A 147 5.67 6.75 -6.82
C LEU A 147 4.39 7.51 -7.20
N LYS A 148 4.38 8.85 -7.15
CA LYS A 148 3.19 9.69 -7.28
C LYS A 148 2.30 9.37 -8.50
N ASP A 149 2.91 9.05 -9.64
CA ASP A 149 2.19 8.79 -10.90
C ASP A 149 1.44 7.44 -10.91
N TYR A 150 1.71 6.60 -9.93
CA TYR A 150 1.06 5.30 -9.73
C TYR A 150 -0.06 5.32 -8.69
N ILE A 151 -0.09 6.34 -7.79
CA ILE A 151 -1.02 6.41 -6.65
C ILE A 151 -2.46 6.59 -7.16
N VAL A 152 -3.35 5.66 -6.78
CA VAL A 152 -4.80 5.72 -7.09
C VAL A 152 -5.68 5.53 -5.87
N HIS A 153 -5.10 5.18 -4.73
CA HIS A 153 -5.79 5.01 -3.45
C HIS A 153 -4.82 5.36 -2.32
N VAL A 154 -5.35 5.86 -1.20
CA VAL A 154 -4.55 6.24 -0.04
C VAL A 154 -5.16 5.68 1.23
N HIS A 155 -4.35 4.99 2.02
CA HIS A 155 -4.65 4.61 3.39
C HIS A 155 -4.05 5.64 4.35
N CYS A 156 -4.94 6.31 5.07
CA CYS A 156 -4.57 7.33 6.06
C CYS A 156 -4.35 6.64 7.42
N LYS A 157 -3.21 6.00 7.53
CA LYS A 157 -2.71 5.33 8.73
C LYS A 157 -1.62 6.20 9.35
N ASP A 158 -1.77 6.58 10.62
CA ASP A 158 -0.77 7.36 11.35
C ASP A 158 -0.17 6.53 12.48
N ARG A 159 1.03 6.90 12.93
CA ARG A 159 1.79 6.17 13.94
C ARG A 159 2.05 7.01 15.16
N ALA A 160 1.70 6.46 16.32
CA ALA A 160 1.97 7.09 17.60
C ALA A 160 3.46 7.05 17.94
N GLU A 161 3.93 8.12 18.56
CA GLU A 161 5.26 8.14 19.16
C GLU A 161 5.36 7.12 20.29
N SER A 162 6.47 6.41 20.36
CA SER A 162 6.74 5.48 21.44
C SER A 162 7.24 6.21 22.69
N PRO A 163 6.95 5.67 23.89
CA PRO A 163 7.56 6.17 25.09
C PRO A 163 9.08 6.03 25.05
N LEU A 164 9.78 6.80 25.88
CA LEU A 164 11.22 6.73 26.02
C LEU A 164 11.68 5.32 26.41
N VAL A 165 12.53 4.70 25.59
CA VAL A 165 13.22 3.45 25.90
C VAL A 165 14.67 3.78 26.25
N HIS A 166 15.10 3.42 27.47
CA HIS A 166 16.42 3.76 28.00
C HIS A 166 16.79 5.25 27.89
N GLY A 167 15.81 6.14 28.13
CA GLY A 167 16.01 7.59 28.05
C GLY A 167 16.14 8.16 26.64
N ARG A 168 15.90 7.37 25.61
CA ARG A 168 15.88 7.82 24.20
C ARG A 168 14.46 7.73 23.68
N PHE A 169 14.08 8.76 22.94
CA PHE A 169 12.86 8.77 22.17
C PHE A 169 12.96 7.76 21.04
N CYS A 170 11.97 6.86 20.92
CA CYS A 170 11.87 5.90 19.81
C CYS A 170 10.59 6.17 19.04
N ARG A 171 10.66 6.20 17.71
CA ARG A 171 9.47 6.21 16.88
C ARG A 171 8.74 4.88 17.04
N GLY A 172 7.43 4.96 17.31
CA GLY A 172 6.59 3.79 17.51
C GLY A 172 5.86 3.34 16.27
N LEU A 173 5.34 2.12 16.34
CA LEU A 173 4.43 1.57 15.34
C LEU A 173 2.98 1.49 15.86
N GLY A 174 2.71 2.08 17.02
CA GLY A 174 1.37 2.11 17.61
C GLY A 174 0.40 2.92 16.76
N GLN A 175 -0.88 2.55 16.83
CA GLN A 175 -1.94 3.26 16.14
C GLN A 175 -2.28 4.57 16.83
N THR A 176 -2.65 5.57 16.04
CA THR A 176 -3.20 6.84 16.51
C THR A 176 -4.15 7.39 15.46
N PRO A 177 -5.11 8.26 15.80
CA PRO A 177 -5.94 8.90 14.79
C PRO A 177 -5.12 9.65 13.75
N ALA A 178 -5.56 9.62 12.50
CA ALA A 178 -4.90 10.32 11.40
C ALA A 178 -4.66 11.80 11.73
N GLY A 179 -3.45 12.28 11.51
CA GLY A 179 -3.01 13.64 11.80
C GLY A 179 -2.61 13.91 13.25
N THR A 180 -2.61 12.91 14.13
CA THR A 180 -2.21 13.07 15.54
C THR A 180 -0.88 12.38 15.87
N GLY A 181 -0.32 11.65 14.90
CA GLY A 181 0.97 10.96 15.02
C GLY A 181 2.16 11.81 14.58
N TYR A 182 3.27 11.12 14.32
CA TYR A 182 4.52 11.78 13.93
C TYR A 182 4.75 11.80 12.41
N LEU A 183 3.89 11.13 11.63
CA LEU A 183 4.04 11.08 10.18
C LEU A 183 3.60 12.42 9.53
N PRO A 184 4.21 12.83 8.41
CA PRO A 184 3.94 14.12 7.80
C PRO A 184 2.63 14.12 6.98
N MET A 185 1.55 13.59 7.55
CA MET A 185 0.30 13.31 6.85
C MET A 185 -0.30 14.56 6.19
N ALA A 186 -0.39 15.69 6.91
CA ALA A 186 -0.91 16.92 6.35
C ALA A 186 -0.13 17.38 5.11
N LYS A 187 1.21 17.27 5.15
CA LYS A 187 2.06 17.61 4.02
C LYS A 187 1.81 16.67 2.84
N LEU A 188 1.75 15.36 3.08
CA LEU A 188 1.52 14.36 2.03
C LEU A 188 0.17 14.57 1.34
N LEU A 189 -0.90 14.84 2.10
CA LEU A 189 -2.22 15.11 1.54
C LEU A 189 -2.23 16.38 0.71
N THR A 190 -1.52 17.45 1.15
CA THR A 190 -1.36 18.68 0.37
C THR A 190 -0.54 18.44 -0.90
N ASP A 191 0.51 17.63 -0.84
CA ASP A 191 1.31 17.28 -2.01
C ASP A 191 0.49 16.45 -3.03
N LEU A 192 -0.38 15.54 -2.55
CA LEU A 192 -1.29 14.76 -3.40
C LEU A 192 -2.34 15.66 -4.07
N GLU A 193 -2.94 16.59 -3.33
CA GLU A 193 -3.87 17.60 -3.87
C GLU A 193 -3.19 18.44 -4.97
N ALA A 194 -1.95 18.87 -4.75
CA ALA A 194 -1.17 19.61 -5.74
C ALA A 194 -0.81 18.79 -7.00
N CYS A 195 -0.94 17.46 -6.94
CA CYS A 195 -0.78 16.53 -8.06
C CYS A 195 -2.12 16.09 -8.66
N ASP A 196 -3.21 16.81 -8.38
CA ASP A 196 -4.56 16.52 -8.87
C ASP A 196 -5.07 15.10 -8.46
N TYR A 197 -4.65 14.59 -7.30
CA TYR A 197 -5.18 13.34 -6.77
C TYR A 197 -6.66 13.50 -6.42
N ASP A 198 -7.51 12.70 -7.04
CA ASP A 198 -8.97 12.69 -6.90
C ASP A 198 -9.53 11.38 -6.31
N GLY A 199 -8.63 10.52 -5.80
CA GLY A 199 -8.99 9.23 -5.21
C GLY A 199 -9.54 9.32 -3.78
N TYR A 200 -9.84 8.17 -3.20
CA TYR A 200 -10.33 8.07 -1.83
C TYR A 200 -9.20 8.18 -0.81
N LEU A 201 -9.51 8.80 0.33
CA LEU A 201 -8.71 8.81 1.54
C LEU A 201 -9.34 7.82 2.54
N ALA A 202 -8.84 6.60 2.59
CA ALA A 202 -9.36 5.57 3.46
C ALA A 202 -8.73 5.66 4.86
N ILE A 203 -9.55 5.78 5.89
CA ILE A 203 -9.09 5.73 7.28
C ILE A 203 -8.74 4.28 7.63
N GLU A 204 -7.52 4.04 8.08
CA GLU A 204 -7.09 2.71 8.46
C GLU A 204 -6.45 2.70 9.85
N HIS A 205 -7.00 1.85 10.73
CA HIS A 205 -6.46 1.58 12.06
C HIS A 205 -6.59 0.09 12.37
N PHE A 206 -5.49 -0.55 12.78
CA PHE A 206 -5.52 -1.90 13.34
C PHE A 206 -5.34 -1.82 14.85
N ASP A 207 -6.07 -2.64 15.61
CA ASP A 207 -5.94 -2.77 17.07
C ASP A 207 -6.07 -1.44 17.84
N ALA A 208 -6.83 -0.49 17.30
CA ALA A 208 -7.10 0.76 18.01
C ALA A 208 -7.87 0.48 19.32
N PRO A 209 -7.47 1.08 20.45
CA PRO A 209 -8.13 0.86 21.75
C PRO A 209 -9.61 1.28 21.73
N ASP A 210 -9.95 2.30 20.96
CA ASP A 210 -11.31 2.77 20.70
C ASP A 210 -11.43 3.09 19.21
N GLN A 211 -11.85 2.10 18.44
CA GLN A 211 -11.93 2.18 16.97
C GLN A 211 -12.88 3.29 16.50
N LEU A 212 -14.03 3.46 17.17
CA LEU A 212 -15.00 4.48 16.78
C LEU A 212 -14.45 5.89 17.00
N SER A 213 -13.88 6.14 18.17
CA SER A 213 -13.25 7.42 18.50
C SER A 213 -12.10 7.76 17.53
N PHE A 214 -11.28 6.76 17.14
CA PHE A 214 -10.19 6.96 16.19
C PHE A 214 -10.73 7.33 14.80
N ILE A 215 -11.78 6.66 14.33
CA ILE A 215 -12.42 6.96 13.03
C ILE A 215 -13.00 8.38 13.05
N GLU A 216 -13.71 8.77 14.11
CA GLU A 216 -14.30 10.10 14.22
C GLU A 216 -13.25 11.21 14.20
N GLN A 217 -12.16 11.06 14.97
CA GLN A 217 -11.06 12.02 15.00
C GLN A 217 -10.36 12.12 13.63
N SER A 218 -10.06 10.98 13.00
CA SER A 218 -9.46 10.91 11.68
C SER A 218 -10.35 11.55 10.61
N ALA A 219 -11.65 11.31 10.66
CA ALA A 219 -12.61 11.92 9.73
C ALA A 219 -12.66 13.44 9.87
N VAL A 220 -12.60 13.96 11.12
CA VAL A 220 -12.53 15.42 11.35
C VAL A 220 -11.26 16.01 10.75
N PHE A 221 -10.12 15.34 10.93
CA PHE A 221 -8.85 15.81 10.35
C PHE A 221 -8.88 15.78 8.81
N LEU A 222 -9.35 14.69 8.20
CA LEU A 222 -9.30 14.49 6.75
C LEU A 222 -10.30 15.35 5.97
N ARG A 223 -11.36 15.86 6.59
CA ARG A 223 -12.33 16.78 5.94
C ARG A 223 -11.72 18.05 5.33
N GLN A 224 -10.49 18.40 5.69
CA GLN A 224 -9.78 19.55 5.14
C GLN A 224 -9.35 19.33 3.67
N TRP A 225 -9.26 18.07 3.22
CA TRP A 225 -8.84 17.68 1.87
C TRP A 225 -9.93 16.94 1.07
N VAL A 226 -11.17 16.95 1.56
CA VAL A 226 -12.30 16.31 0.87
C VAL A 226 -13.26 17.40 0.43
N SER A 227 -13.49 17.49 -0.89
CA SER A 227 -14.52 18.39 -1.45
C SER A 227 -15.91 17.89 -1.06
N GLU A 228 -16.84 18.81 -0.77
CA GLU A 228 -18.26 18.51 -0.52
C GLU A 228 -18.98 18.03 -1.80
#